data_b291432c355d521d73247eca7ddeff71
#
_entry.id   b291432c355d521d73247eca7ddeff71
#
_cell.length_a   1.000
_cell.length_b   1.000
_cell.length_c   1.000
_cell.angle_alpha   90.00
_cell.angle_beta   90.00
_cell.angle_gamma   90.00
#
_symmetry.space_group_name_H-M   'P 1'
#
loop_
_entity.id
_entity.type
_entity.pdbx_description
1 polymer ?
#
loop_
_entity_poly.entity_id
_entity_poly.type
_entity_poly.pdbx_seq_one_letter_code
_entity_poly.pdbx_strand_id
1 'polypeptide(L)'
;MLGPIFNRELVTVPRRSGHYGARAAVVGLLGILGITTWQATVGFDRDATLGETAAFGLLLFQIVAFVQLLLTLFFAALSAASAVSQEKDRRTFVLLLITDMRDYEIVLGKLLGALLPISVQLLVTAPVLALFLLLGGIDPEQVVQAVLVLAASAVAAGSLGGLVALWRERTFQALALSVLFLVLYVSAAQAVGAFVNPAAL
;
A
#
# COMPACT_ATOMS: atom_id res chain seq x y z
N MET A 1 -25.51 5.46 -1.46
CA MET A 1 -25.36 4.00 -1.62
C MET A 1 -24.21 3.78 -2.58
N LEU A 2 -23.26 2.95 -2.25
CA LEU A 2 -22.16 2.58 -3.15
C LEU A 2 -22.79 1.77 -4.31
N GLY A 3 -22.62 2.24 -5.55
CA GLY A 3 -23.35 1.77 -6.73
C GLY A 3 -23.13 0.28 -7.09
N PRO A 4 -23.87 -0.24 -8.08
CA PRO A 4 -23.81 -1.66 -8.49
C PRO A 4 -22.42 -2.10 -8.95
N ILE A 5 -21.57 -1.18 -9.38
CA ILE A 5 -20.17 -1.41 -9.77
C ILE A 5 -19.35 -1.93 -8.58
N PHE A 6 -19.48 -1.29 -7.42
CA PHE A 6 -18.76 -1.70 -6.20
C PHE A 6 -19.17 -3.07 -5.70
N ASN A 7 -20.49 -3.39 -5.71
CA ASN A 7 -20.98 -4.71 -5.32
C ASN A 7 -20.45 -5.84 -6.22
N ARG A 8 -20.31 -5.59 -7.51
CA ARG A 8 -19.72 -6.55 -8.45
C ARG A 8 -18.23 -6.77 -8.15
N GLU A 9 -17.48 -5.71 -7.89
CA GLU A 9 -16.05 -5.79 -7.58
C GLU A 9 -15.78 -6.51 -6.25
N LEU A 10 -16.60 -6.31 -5.22
CA LEU A 10 -16.54 -7.04 -3.96
C LEU A 10 -16.55 -8.56 -4.11
N VAL A 11 -17.32 -9.08 -5.10
CA VAL A 11 -17.45 -10.53 -5.33
C VAL A 11 -16.34 -11.07 -6.25
N THR A 12 -15.86 -10.27 -7.20
CA THR A 12 -14.93 -10.73 -8.25
C THR A 12 -13.46 -10.60 -7.86
N VAL A 13 -13.10 -9.55 -7.14
CA VAL A 13 -11.70 -9.25 -6.78
C VAL A 13 -11.05 -10.33 -5.89
N PRO A 14 -11.69 -10.87 -4.84
CA PRO A 14 -11.06 -11.87 -3.97
C PRO A 14 -10.71 -13.19 -4.65
N ARG A 15 -11.31 -13.50 -5.81
CA ARG A 15 -11.17 -14.80 -6.52
C ARG A 15 -10.00 -14.86 -7.51
N ARG A 16 -9.28 -13.76 -7.74
CA ARG A 16 -8.13 -13.77 -8.66
C ARG A 16 -6.92 -14.44 -8.00
N SER A 17 -6.43 -15.51 -8.62
CA SER A 17 -5.28 -16.30 -8.13
C SER A 17 -4.00 -15.48 -7.94
N GLY A 18 -3.78 -14.42 -8.72
CA GLY A 18 -2.64 -13.52 -8.58
C GLY A 18 -2.54 -12.82 -7.23
N HIS A 19 -3.67 -12.59 -6.53
CA HIS A 19 -3.66 -11.95 -5.20
C HIS A 19 -3.10 -12.87 -4.10
N TYR A 20 -3.23 -14.19 -4.24
CA TYR A 20 -2.64 -15.13 -3.28
C TYR A 20 -1.11 -15.13 -3.40
N GLY A 21 -0.58 -15.11 -4.63
CA GLY A 21 0.85 -15.01 -4.87
C GLY A 21 1.47 -13.72 -4.31
N ALA A 22 0.81 -12.58 -4.52
CA ALA A 22 1.25 -11.30 -3.98
C ALA A 22 1.26 -11.30 -2.44
N ARG A 23 0.22 -11.84 -1.80
CA ARG A 23 0.17 -11.96 -0.32
C ARG A 23 1.26 -12.88 0.21
N ALA A 24 1.47 -14.04 -0.41
CA ALA A 24 2.53 -14.97 -0.03
C ALA A 24 3.92 -14.33 -0.18
N ALA A 25 4.14 -13.55 -1.24
CA ALA A 25 5.38 -12.82 -1.44
C ALA A 25 5.62 -11.76 -0.36
N VAL A 26 4.57 -11.02 0.05
CA VAL A 26 4.67 -10.03 1.14
C VAL A 26 5.00 -10.72 2.46
N VAL A 27 4.29 -11.81 2.81
CA VAL A 27 4.57 -12.57 4.05
C VAL A 27 5.99 -13.14 4.03
N GLY A 28 6.44 -13.68 2.89
CA GLY A 28 7.81 -14.17 2.71
C GLY A 28 8.85 -13.07 2.88
N LEU A 29 8.61 -11.89 2.29
CA LEU A 29 9.48 -10.72 2.44
C LEU A 29 9.57 -10.27 3.89
N LEU A 30 8.44 -10.18 4.60
CA LEU A 30 8.40 -9.83 6.01
C LEU A 30 9.15 -10.85 6.87
N GLY A 31 9.03 -12.14 6.56
CA GLY A 31 9.79 -13.21 7.24
C GLY A 31 11.30 -13.06 7.04
N ILE A 32 11.75 -12.81 5.79
CA ILE A 32 13.16 -12.57 5.50
C ILE A 32 13.68 -11.34 6.23
N LEU A 33 12.94 -10.23 6.19
CA LEU A 33 13.29 -9.01 6.93
C LEU A 33 13.37 -9.26 8.43
N GLY A 34 12.45 -10.03 9.00
CA GLY A 34 12.48 -10.40 10.41
C GLY A 34 13.74 -11.18 10.77
N ILE A 35 14.09 -12.21 9.99
CA ILE A 35 15.29 -13.03 10.24
C ILE A 35 16.57 -12.19 10.08
N THR A 36 16.67 -11.38 9.03
CA THR A 36 17.86 -10.56 8.80
C THR A 36 18.06 -9.49 9.88
N THR A 37 16.97 -8.87 10.31
CA THR A 37 17.01 -7.88 11.40
C THR A 37 17.39 -8.54 12.72
N TRP A 38 16.83 -9.73 13.03
CA TRP A 38 17.22 -10.50 14.21
C TRP A 38 18.73 -10.80 14.23
N GLN A 39 19.25 -11.32 13.12
CA GLN A 39 20.68 -11.61 13.00
C GLN A 39 21.56 -10.36 13.15
N ALA A 40 21.09 -9.21 12.70
CA ALA A 40 21.83 -7.95 12.78
C ALA A 40 21.84 -7.32 14.18
N THR A 41 20.77 -7.52 14.99
CA THR A 41 20.60 -6.84 16.28
C THR A 41 20.89 -7.73 17.48
N VAL A 42 20.43 -8.97 17.47
CA VAL A 42 20.52 -9.91 18.60
C VAL A 42 21.58 -10.97 18.35
N GLY A 43 21.83 -11.32 17.08
CA GLY A 43 22.75 -12.39 16.71
C GLY A 43 22.22 -13.77 17.13
N PHE A 44 23.16 -14.69 17.41
CA PHE A 44 22.87 -16.04 17.89
C PHE A 44 23.15 -16.20 19.39
N ASP A 45 23.41 -15.09 20.13
CA ASP A 45 23.65 -15.14 21.55
C ASP A 45 22.36 -15.52 22.31
N ARG A 46 22.52 -16.43 23.28
CA ARG A 46 21.40 -16.98 24.04
C ARG A 46 20.89 -16.07 25.17
N ASP A 47 21.65 -15.02 25.47
CA ASP A 47 21.41 -14.13 26.62
C ASP A 47 20.98 -12.73 26.19
N ALA A 48 20.05 -12.65 25.22
CA ALA A 48 19.49 -11.36 24.78
C ALA A 48 18.84 -10.62 25.97
N THR A 49 19.27 -9.41 26.22
CA THR A 49 18.69 -8.56 27.26
C THR A 49 17.34 -8.00 26.84
N LEU A 50 16.49 -7.65 27.82
CA LEU A 50 15.17 -7.03 27.53
C LEU A 50 15.33 -5.75 26.69
N GLY A 51 16.42 -4.99 26.89
CA GLY A 51 16.70 -3.78 26.10
C GLY A 51 17.01 -4.08 24.63
N GLU A 52 17.78 -5.13 24.35
CA GLU A 52 18.10 -5.56 22.98
C GLU A 52 16.86 -6.07 22.25
N THR A 53 15.99 -6.80 22.95
CA THR A 53 14.73 -7.29 22.38
C THR A 53 13.80 -6.13 22.03
N ALA A 54 13.72 -5.10 22.89
CA ALA A 54 12.92 -3.91 22.65
C ALA A 54 13.48 -3.08 21.47
N ALA A 55 14.79 -2.91 21.40
CA ALA A 55 15.45 -2.22 20.28
C ALA A 55 15.24 -2.96 18.96
N PHE A 56 15.34 -4.30 18.97
CA PHE A 56 15.00 -5.14 17.81
C PHE A 56 13.56 -4.94 17.37
N GLY A 57 12.61 -4.97 18.32
CA GLY A 57 11.19 -4.77 18.06
C GLY A 57 10.91 -3.44 17.35
N LEU A 58 11.48 -2.35 17.88
CA LEU A 58 11.34 -1.01 17.30
C LEU A 58 11.92 -0.92 15.89
N LEU A 59 13.13 -1.42 15.69
CA LEU A 59 13.81 -1.38 14.39
C LEU A 59 13.06 -2.23 13.34
N LEU A 60 12.61 -3.41 13.72
CA LEU A 60 11.83 -4.27 12.85
C LEU A 60 10.49 -3.62 12.48
N PHE A 61 9.80 -3.01 13.43
CA PHE A 61 8.56 -2.28 13.17
C PHE A 61 8.78 -1.15 12.16
N GLN A 62 9.84 -0.35 12.32
CA GLN A 62 10.15 0.75 11.40
C GLN A 62 10.42 0.25 9.98
N ILE A 63 11.25 -0.80 9.84
CA ILE A 63 11.58 -1.41 8.54
C ILE A 63 10.30 -1.95 7.88
N VAL A 64 9.51 -2.72 8.62
CA VAL A 64 8.28 -3.33 8.10
C VAL A 64 7.25 -2.26 7.72
N ALA A 65 7.05 -1.25 8.55
CA ALA A 65 6.13 -0.15 8.25
C ALA A 65 6.56 0.63 7.00
N PHE A 66 7.87 0.89 6.85
CA PHE A 66 8.41 1.58 5.67
C PHE A 66 8.26 0.75 4.39
N VAL A 67 8.62 -0.53 4.41
CA VAL A 67 8.45 -1.43 3.26
C VAL A 67 6.98 -1.56 2.89
N GLN A 68 6.11 -1.69 3.89
CA GLN A 68 4.66 -1.77 3.67
C GLN A 68 4.12 -0.47 3.07
N LEU A 69 4.64 0.70 3.47
CA LEU A 69 4.27 1.99 2.88
C LEU A 69 4.63 2.03 1.39
N LEU A 70 5.85 1.64 1.03
CA LEU A 70 6.29 1.59 -0.37
C LEU A 70 5.42 0.64 -1.20
N LEU A 71 5.14 -0.57 -0.69
CA LEU A 71 4.28 -1.54 -1.35
C LEU A 71 2.86 -1.00 -1.52
N THR A 72 2.30 -0.37 -0.50
CA THR A 72 0.96 0.22 -0.53
C THR A 72 0.87 1.33 -1.58
N LEU A 73 1.82 2.27 -1.59
CA LEU A 73 1.89 3.34 -2.59
C LEU A 73 1.95 2.78 -4.02
N PHE A 74 2.84 1.81 -4.24
CA PHE A 74 3.04 1.21 -5.56
C PHE A 74 1.81 0.45 -6.04
N PHE A 75 1.29 -0.49 -5.23
CA PHE A 75 0.16 -1.31 -5.63
C PHE A 75 -1.15 -0.53 -5.72
N ALA A 76 -1.39 0.47 -4.86
CA ALA A 76 -2.58 1.30 -4.92
C ALA A 76 -2.62 2.12 -6.22
N ALA A 77 -1.52 2.77 -6.58
CA ALA A 77 -1.45 3.53 -7.83
C ALA A 77 -1.59 2.63 -9.07
N LEU A 78 -0.90 1.48 -9.09
CA LEU A 78 -0.98 0.54 -10.21
C LEU A 78 -2.38 -0.06 -10.37
N SER A 79 -3.03 -0.47 -9.26
CA SER A 79 -4.38 -1.04 -9.33
C SER A 79 -5.40 -0.04 -9.83
N ALA A 80 -5.36 1.20 -9.33
CA ALA A 80 -6.25 2.26 -9.78
C ALA A 80 -5.98 2.67 -11.25
N ALA A 81 -4.72 2.84 -11.63
CA ALA A 81 -4.35 3.15 -13.01
C ALA A 81 -4.77 2.03 -13.98
N SER A 82 -4.55 0.77 -13.63
CA SER A 82 -4.92 -0.38 -14.47
C SER A 82 -6.44 -0.51 -14.62
N ALA A 83 -7.21 -0.28 -13.56
CA ALA A 83 -8.67 -0.36 -13.58
C ALA A 83 -9.29 0.65 -14.56
N VAL A 84 -8.77 1.89 -14.59
CA VAL A 84 -9.25 2.92 -15.52
C VAL A 84 -8.77 2.67 -16.94
N SER A 85 -7.48 2.35 -17.11
CA SER A 85 -6.88 2.19 -18.45
C SER A 85 -7.45 0.98 -19.20
N GLN A 86 -7.71 -0.14 -18.54
CA GLN A 86 -8.30 -1.32 -19.15
C GLN A 86 -9.69 -1.06 -19.76
N GLU A 87 -10.47 -0.17 -19.17
CA GLU A 87 -11.79 0.17 -19.76
C GLU A 87 -11.65 1.10 -20.96
N LYS A 88 -10.66 2.00 -20.96
CA LYS A 88 -10.35 2.79 -22.15
C LYS A 88 -9.91 1.90 -23.30
N ASP A 89 -9.02 0.93 -23.05
CA ASP A 89 -8.54 -0.01 -24.06
C ASP A 89 -9.67 -0.87 -24.65
N ARG A 90 -10.64 -1.24 -23.81
CA ARG A 90 -11.82 -2.02 -24.21
C ARG A 90 -12.92 -1.17 -24.84
N ARG A 91 -12.78 0.15 -24.92
CA ARG A 91 -13.81 1.12 -25.37
C ARG A 91 -15.14 1.03 -24.61
N THR A 92 -15.15 0.41 -23.43
CA THR A 92 -16.35 0.29 -22.58
C THR A 92 -16.60 1.53 -21.74
N PHE A 93 -15.63 2.44 -21.66
CA PHE A 93 -15.74 3.70 -20.93
C PHE A 93 -16.88 4.60 -21.46
N VAL A 94 -17.07 4.63 -22.80
CA VAL A 94 -18.17 5.38 -23.43
C VAL A 94 -19.55 4.81 -23.06
N LEU A 95 -19.66 3.48 -22.94
CA LEU A 95 -20.90 2.83 -22.53
C LEU A 95 -21.29 3.16 -21.09
N LEU A 96 -20.30 3.34 -20.21
CA LEU A 96 -20.52 3.79 -18.83
C LEU A 96 -21.05 5.23 -18.75
N LEU A 97 -20.59 6.12 -19.64
CA LEU A 97 -21.04 7.52 -19.70
C LEU A 97 -22.47 7.68 -20.27
N ILE A 98 -22.99 6.68 -20.97
CA ILE A 98 -24.37 6.69 -21.51
C ILE A 98 -25.38 6.21 -20.45
N THR A 99 -24.93 5.59 -19.36
CA THR A 99 -25.80 5.18 -18.25
C THR A 99 -26.22 6.40 -17.43
N ASP A 100 -27.45 6.37 -16.88
CA ASP A 100 -28.03 7.42 -16.02
C ASP A 100 -27.37 7.46 -14.61
N MET A 101 -26.06 7.11 -14.55
CA MET A 101 -25.25 7.16 -13.32
C MET A 101 -24.56 8.51 -13.19
N ARG A 102 -24.50 9.04 -11.98
CA ARG A 102 -23.77 10.28 -11.70
C ARG A 102 -22.27 10.07 -11.79
N ASP A 103 -21.54 11.02 -12.37
CA ASP A 103 -20.10 10.95 -12.61
C ASP A 103 -19.28 10.56 -11.36
N TYR A 104 -19.67 11.08 -10.19
CA TYR A 104 -18.98 10.74 -8.93
C TYR A 104 -19.22 9.28 -8.50
N GLU A 105 -20.36 8.66 -8.84
CA GLU A 105 -20.63 7.25 -8.52
C GLU A 105 -19.74 6.33 -9.33
N ILE A 106 -19.49 6.69 -10.59
CA ILE A 106 -18.60 5.96 -11.48
C ILE A 106 -17.15 6.06 -10.95
N VAL A 107 -16.69 7.28 -10.70
CA VAL A 107 -15.30 7.53 -10.26
C VAL A 107 -15.01 6.91 -8.89
N LEU A 108 -15.89 7.15 -7.89
CA LEU A 108 -15.72 6.59 -6.55
C LEU A 108 -15.89 5.07 -6.54
N GLY A 109 -16.87 4.54 -7.26
CA GLY A 109 -17.07 3.10 -7.35
C GLY A 109 -15.87 2.37 -7.93
N LYS A 110 -15.22 2.97 -8.94
CA LYS A 110 -14.00 2.44 -9.53
C LYS A 110 -12.78 2.56 -8.62
N LEU A 111 -12.58 3.73 -8.03
CA LEU A 111 -11.46 3.95 -7.11
C LEU A 111 -11.55 2.98 -5.92
N LEU A 112 -12.72 2.87 -5.30
CA LEU A 112 -12.95 1.96 -4.19
C LEU A 112 -12.79 0.49 -4.62
N GLY A 113 -13.32 0.10 -5.80
CA GLY A 113 -13.12 -1.24 -6.35
C GLY A 113 -11.65 -1.57 -6.59
N ALA A 114 -10.88 -0.63 -7.14
CA ALA A 114 -9.45 -0.80 -7.36
C ALA A 114 -8.64 -0.87 -6.05
N LEU A 115 -9.10 -0.20 -4.97
CA LEU A 115 -8.47 -0.21 -3.67
C LEU A 115 -8.88 -1.40 -2.78
N LEU A 116 -9.89 -2.19 -3.16
CA LEU A 116 -10.31 -3.36 -2.39
C LEU A 116 -9.18 -4.34 -2.07
N PRO A 117 -8.30 -4.75 -3.02
CA PRO A 117 -7.18 -5.63 -2.70
C PRO A 117 -6.23 -5.03 -1.68
N ILE A 118 -6.02 -3.71 -1.77
CA ILE A 118 -5.15 -2.96 -0.86
C ILE A 118 -5.77 -2.88 0.54
N SER A 119 -7.09 -2.65 0.64
CA SER A 119 -7.81 -2.63 1.92
C SER A 119 -7.69 -3.98 2.64
N VAL A 120 -7.83 -5.09 1.91
CA VAL A 120 -7.63 -6.43 2.47
C VAL A 120 -6.18 -6.65 2.90
N GLN A 121 -5.21 -6.17 2.11
CA GLN A 121 -3.79 -6.21 2.47
C GLN A 121 -3.53 -5.45 3.78
N LEU A 122 -4.06 -4.23 3.92
CA LEU A 122 -3.92 -3.42 5.14
C LEU A 122 -4.57 -4.08 6.36
N LEU A 123 -5.74 -4.70 6.17
CA LEU A 123 -6.43 -5.43 7.23
C LEU A 123 -5.59 -6.60 7.76
N VAL A 124 -4.84 -7.28 6.90
CA VAL A 124 -3.92 -8.37 7.28
C VAL A 124 -2.65 -7.81 7.92
N THR A 125 -2.16 -6.66 7.45
CA THR A 125 -0.95 -6.02 7.97
C THR A 125 -1.16 -5.45 9.37
N ALA A 126 -2.33 -4.91 9.69
CA ALA A 126 -2.61 -4.30 10.99
C ALA A 126 -2.34 -5.25 12.18
N PRO A 127 -2.85 -6.51 12.23
CA PRO A 127 -2.52 -7.43 13.31
C PRO A 127 -1.03 -7.84 13.31
N VAL A 128 -0.38 -7.90 12.15
CA VAL A 128 1.08 -8.18 12.09
C VAL A 128 1.87 -7.06 12.75
N LEU A 129 1.53 -5.79 12.48
CA LEU A 129 2.15 -4.66 13.16
C LEU A 129 1.85 -4.65 14.67
N ALA A 130 0.64 -5.07 15.08
CA ALA A 130 0.28 -5.18 16.47
C ALA A 130 1.07 -6.27 17.22
N LEU A 131 1.51 -7.33 16.54
CA LEU A 131 2.35 -8.37 17.16
C LEU A 131 3.70 -7.82 17.63
N PHE A 132 4.22 -6.76 17.00
CA PHE A 132 5.47 -6.14 17.45
C PHE A 132 5.37 -5.46 18.82
N LEU A 133 4.16 -5.14 19.30
CA LEU A 133 3.94 -4.68 20.67
C LEU A 133 4.41 -5.70 21.72
N LEU A 134 4.34 -6.99 21.38
CA LEU A 134 4.77 -8.07 22.28
C LEU A 134 6.30 -8.11 22.48
N LEU A 135 7.06 -7.55 21.54
CA LEU A 135 8.53 -7.45 21.64
C LEU A 135 8.97 -6.29 22.53
N GLY A 136 8.06 -5.35 22.83
CA GLY A 136 8.38 -4.14 23.59
C GLY A 136 9.00 -3.04 22.72
N GLY A 137 9.19 -1.85 23.31
CA GLY A 137 9.81 -0.71 22.62
C GLY A 137 8.91 0.05 21.65
N ILE A 138 7.64 -0.32 21.52
CA ILE A 138 6.67 0.30 20.62
C ILE A 138 5.40 0.63 21.40
N ASP A 139 4.88 1.84 21.22
CA ASP A 139 3.60 2.24 21.79
C ASP A 139 2.42 1.85 20.89
N PRO A 140 1.26 1.46 21.47
CA PRO A 140 0.06 1.15 20.69
C PRO A 140 -0.38 2.29 19.77
N GLU A 141 -0.13 3.53 20.18
CA GLU A 141 -0.42 4.73 19.38
C GLU A 141 0.39 4.76 18.08
N GLN A 142 1.66 4.36 18.12
CA GLN A 142 2.52 4.27 16.92
C GLN A 142 1.99 3.26 15.91
N VAL A 143 1.46 2.13 16.37
CA VAL A 143 0.82 1.13 15.49
C VAL A 143 -0.43 1.70 14.82
N VAL A 144 -1.29 2.38 15.59
CA VAL A 144 -2.50 3.02 15.04
C VAL A 144 -2.12 4.11 14.02
N GLN A 145 -1.14 4.95 14.33
CA GLN A 145 -0.64 5.98 13.43
C GLN A 145 -0.09 5.36 12.14
N ALA A 146 0.70 4.29 12.22
CA ALA A 146 1.22 3.59 11.05
C ALA A 146 0.10 3.07 10.15
N VAL A 147 -0.93 2.42 10.71
CA VAL A 147 -2.08 1.91 9.95
C VAL A 147 -2.87 3.06 9.29
N LEU A 148 -3.08 4.16 9.99
CA LEU A 148 -3.77 5.34 9.45
C LEU A 148 -2.97 5.98 8.29
N VAL A 149 -1.66 6.11 8.45
CA VAL A 149 -0.77 6.61 7.39
C VAL A 149 -0.81 5.70 6.16
N LEU A 150 -0.76 4.38 6.35
CA LEU A 150 -0.86 3.40 5.27
C LEU A 150 -2.20 3.52 4.54
N ALA A 151 -3.32 3.65 5.26
CA ALA A 151 -4.65 3.80 4.68
C ALA A 151 -4.78 5.12 3.89
N ALA A 152 -4.34 6.24 4.47
CA ALA A 152 -4.34 7.53 3.80
C ALA A 152 -3.46 7.53 2.53
N SER A 153 -2.28 6.90 2.61
CA SER A 153 -1.36 6.75 1.49
C SER A 153 -1.95 5.91 0.36
N ALA A 154 -2.70 4.85 0.70
CA ALA A 154 -3.40 4.02 -0.28
C ALA A 154 -4.42 4.84 -1.09
N VAL A 155 -5.23 5.65 -0.40
CA VAL A 155 -6.23 6.52 -1.05
C VAL A 155 -5.54 7.58 -1.91
N ALA A 156 -4.51 8.24 -1.40
CA ALA A 156 -3.75 9.25 -2.12
C ALA A 156 -3.08 8.69 -3.38
N ALA A 157 -2.36 7.57 -3.26
CA ALA A 157 -1.70 6.93 -4.40
C ALA A 157 -2.69 6.37 -5.42
N GLY A 158 -3.80 5.79 -4.95
CA GLY A 158 -4.87 5.29 -5.83
C GLY A 158 -5.55 6.40 -6.60
N SER A 159 -5.87 7.53 -5.96
CA SER A 159 -6.46 8.70 -6.64
C SER A 159 -5.51 9.28 -7.69
N LEU A 160 -4.21 9.37 -7.37
CA LEU A 160 -3.17 9.83 -8.28
C LEU A 160 -3.03 8.90 -9.50
N GLY A 161 -2.97 7.58 -9.27
CA GLY A 161 -2.92 6.57 -10.33
C GLY A 161 -4.13 6.61 -11.25
N GLY A 162 -5.34 6.75 -10.68
CA GLY A 162 -6.58 6.91 -11.43
C GLY A 162 -6.59 8.17 -12.28
N LEU A 163 -6.16 9.31 -11.73
CA LEU A 163 -6.09 10.59 -12.41
C LEU A 163 -5.12 10.56 -13.58
N VAL A 164 -3.92 9.97 -13.40
CA VAL A 164 -2.92 9.79 -14.47
C VAL A 164 -3.48 8.91 -15.59
N ALA A 165 -4.24 7.85 -15.24
CA ALA A 165 -4.87 6.97 -16.21
C ALA A 165 -5.98 7.65 -17.03
N LEU A 166 -6.69 8.61 -16.44
CA LEU A 166 -7.64 9.43 -17.18
C LEU A 166 -6.94 10.31 -18.21
N TRP A 167 -5.76 10.80 -17.91
CA TRP A 167 -5.00 11.73 -18.78
C TRP A 167 -4.29 11.04 -19.93
N ARG A 168 -3.91 9.76 -19.81
CA ARG A 168 -3.16 9.01 -20.83
C ARG A 168 -4.06 8.01 -21.57
N GLU A 169 -3.82 7.87 -22.86
CA GLU A 169 -4.60 6.97 -23.73
C GLU A 169 -4.14 5.50 -23.64
N ARG A 170 -2.84 5.29 -23.36
CA ARG A 170 -2.25 3.93 -23.31
C ARG A 170 -1.98 3.48 -21.89
N THR A 171 -2.43 2.28 -21.54
CA THR A 171 -2.24 1.65 -20.21
C THR A 171 -0.78 1.67 -19.75
N PHE A 172 0.16 1.31 -20.63
CA PHE A 172 1.59 1.30 -20.29
C PHE A 172 2.11 2.70 -19.89
N GLN A 173 1.71 3.74 -20.61
CA GLN A 173 2.10 5.12 -20.30
C GLN A 173 1.52 5.61 -18.97
N ALA A 174 0.27 5.24 -18.68
CA ALA A 174 -0.37 5.57 -17.41
C ALA A 174 0.35 4.90 -16.23
N LEU A 175 0.68 3.62 -16.36
CA LEU A 175 1.42 2.87 -15.33
C LEU A 175 2.83 3.44 -15.12
N ALA A 176 3.59 3.68 -16.20
CA ALA A 176 4.94 4.22 -16.11
C ALA A 176 4.97 5.62 -15.45
N LEU A 177 4.01 6.49 -15.83
CA LEU A 177 3.88 7.82 -15.22
C LEU A 177 3.48 7.76 -13.75
N SER A 178 2.56 6.87 -13.38
CA SER A 178 2.16 6.70 -11.98
C SER A 178 3.35 6.28 -11.12
N VAL A 179 4.17 5.34 -11.60
CA VAL A 179 5.40 4.91 -10.92
C VAL A 179 6.40 6.07 -10.83
N LEU A 180 6.59 6.82 -11.90
CA LEU A 180 7.49 7.98 -11.92
C LEU A 180 7.08 9.03 -10.90
N PHE A 181 5.79 9.39 -10.83
CA PHE A 181 5.29 10.35 -9.85
C PHE A 181 5.47 9.85 -8.41
N LEU A 182 5.26 8.55 -8.15
CA LEU A 182 5.49 7.97 -6.82
C LEU A 182 6.96 8.02 -6.42
N VAL A 183 7.87 7.67 -7.34
CA VAL A 183 9.32 7.75 -7.09
C VAL A 183 9.73 9.19 -6.80
N LEU A 184 9.25 10.16 -7.59
CA LEU A 184 9.50 11.57 -7.36
C LEU A 184 8.93 12.05 -6.01
N TYR A 185 7.73 11.63 -5.66
CA TYR A 185 7.11 11.98 -4.38
C TYR A 185 7.93 11.43 -3.20
N VAL A 186 8.28 10.14 -3.22
CA VAL A 186 9.08 9.52 -2.16
C VAL A 186 10.47 10.16 -2.06
N SER A 187 11.13 10.43 -3.19
CA SER A 187 12.46 11.08 -3.22
C SER A 187 12.39 12.52 -2.69
N ALA A 188 11.36 13.27 -3.05
CA ALA A 188 11.15 14.62 -2.54
C ALA A 188 10.85 14.63 -1.03
N ALA A 189 10.03 13.69 -0.55
CA ALA A 189 9.72 13.55 0.87
C ALA A 189 10.98 13.22 1.69
N GLN A 190 11.85 12.33 1.20
CA GLN A 190 13.14 12.01 1.83
C GLN A 190 14.08 13.21 1.81
N ALA A 191 14.17 13.93 0.69
CA ALA A 191 14.99 15.13 0.60
C ALA A 191 14.55 16.20 1.61
N VAL A 192 13.24 16.48 1.70
CA VAL A 192 12.70 17.43 2.69
C VAL A 192 12.98 16.96 4.12
N GLY A 193 12.80 15.67 4.41
CA GLY A 193 13.13 15.09 5.73
C GLY A 193 14.59 15.29 6.11
N ALA A 194 15.51 15.08 5.17
CA ALA A 194 16.96 15.29 5.39
C ALA A 194 17.31 16.77 5.62
N PHE A 195 16.63 17.71 4.95
CA PHE A 195 16.82 19.15 5.18
C PHE A 195 16.27 19.63 6.52
N VAL A 196 15.12 19.09 6.97
CA VAL A 196 14.46 19.50 8.20
C VAL A 196 15.15 18.89 9.43
N ASN A 197 15.67 17.67 9.32
CA ASN A 197 16.32 16.97 10.43
C ASN A 197 17.67 16.36 10.02
N PRO A 198 18.72 17.18 9.84
CA PRO A 198 20.04 16.71 9.41
C PRO A 198 20.73 15.76 10.40
N ALA A 199 20.22 15.66 11.64
CA ALA A 199 20.74 14.77 12.68
C ALA A 199 20.17 13.33 12.58
N ALA A 200 19.28 13.05 11.62
CA ALA A 200 18.67 11.74 11.43
C ALA A 200 19.37 10.90 10.34
N LEU A 201 20.47 11.40 9.76
CA LEU A 201 21.38 10.71 8.86
C LEU A 201 22.60 10.19 9.62
#